data_463403055ef7d3d460eae0c03c6d2972
#
_entry.id   463403055ef7d3d460eae0c03c6d2972
#
_cell.length_a   1.000
_cell.length_b   1.000
_cell.length_c   1.000
_cell.angle_alpha   90.00
_cell.angle_beta   90.00
_cell.angle_gamma   90.00
#
_symmetry.space_group_name_H-M   'P 1'
#
loop_
_entity.id
_entity.type
_entity.pdbx_description
1 polymer ?
#
loop_
_entity_poly.entity_id
_entity_poly.type
_entity_poly.pdbx_seq_one_letter_code
_entity_poly.pdbx_strand_id
1 'polypeptide(L)'
;IEMTTPIRYSSGDAIESWLNNLLCLDCGNSANLELHGGAPAPADCELYSVDRDALFSYHTLSEAFLQKLMGLYTSAHYKNTPNDLQMLSDAPSHQVFCLLSPHAESDSSRLPDVLCVVQVALEGKISRKAVQAQLARGHRSAGDLIPWTLSQQFSDSSFAQLSGARIVRIAVHPSVQNMGYGSRAVELLYRFYNG
;
A
#
# COMPACT_ATOMS: atom_id res chain seq x y z
N ILE A 1 -3.78 15.04 22.79
CA ILE A 1 -2.53 15.08 23.62
C ILE A 1 -1.46 14.40 22.77
N GLU A 2 -0.42 15.13 22.45
CA GLU A 2 0.75 14.63 21.74
C GLU A 2 1.84 14.31 22.77
N MET A 3 2.37 13.10 22.72
CA MET A 3 3.44 12.66 23.60
C MET A 3 4.77 12.78 22.86
N THR A 4 5.55 13.80 23.19
CA THR A 4 6.78 14.14 22.46
C THR A 4 8.07 13.69 23.14
N THR A 5 7.98 13.23 24.39
CA THR A 5 9.16 12.82 25.16
C THR A 5 9.20 11.31 25.31
N PRO A 6 10.21 10.62 24.76
CA PRO A 6 10.37 9.18 24.91
C PRO A 6 10.71 8.84 26.38
N ILE A 7 10.23 7.69 26.86
CA ILE A 7 10.50 7.22 28.23
C ILE A 7 11.78 6.36 28.26
N ARG A 8 12.07 5.64 27.18
CA ARG A 8 13.18 4.66 27.13
C ARG A 8 14.49 5.22 26.58
N TYR A 9 14.39 6.29 25.79
CA TYR A 9 15.53 6.89 25.11
C TYR A 9 15.74 8.31 25.59
N SER A 10 17.00 8.76 25.63
CA SER A 10 17.34 10.16 25.87
C SER A 10 17.01 11.00 24.63
N SER A 11 16.80 12.30 24.83
CA SER A 11 16.58 13.22 23.71
C SER A 11 17.74 13.17 22.71
N GLY A 12 17.45 12.87 21.44
CA GLY A 12 18.45 12.75 20.38
C GLY A 12 19.21 11.43 20.36
N ASP A 13 18.66 10.36 20.96
CA ASP A 13 19.29 9.05 20.96
C ASP A 13 19.40 8.48 19.52
N ALA A 14 20.60 8.03 19.16
CA ALA A 14 20.89 7.52 17.83
C ALA A 14 20.18 6.20 17.53
N ILE A 15 19.91 5.36 18.54
CA ILE A 15 19.21 4.08 18.40
C ILE A 15 17.73 4.34 18.14
N GLU A 16 17.12 5.29 18.86
CA GLU A 16 15.75 5.69 18.63
C GLU A 16 15.56 6.23 17.19
N SER A 17 16.46 7.13 16.76
CA SER A 17 16.44 7.67 15.40
C SER A 17 16.58 6.57 14.34
N TRP A 18 17.48 5.61 14.56
CA TRP A 18 17.67 4.47 13.66
C TRP A 18 16.42 3.58 13.61
N LEU A 19 15.79 3.29 14.75
CA LEU A 19 14.53 2.51 14.81
C LEU A 19 13.37 3.21 14.10
N ASN A 20 13.25 4.52 14.29
CA ASN A 20 12.22 5.32 13.62
C ASN A 20 12.38 5.27 12.10
N ASN A 21 13.61 5.39 11.61
CA ASN A 21 13.90 5.24 10.19
C ASN A 21 13.62 3.84 9.67
N LEU A 22 14.11 2.79 10.37
CA LEU A 22 13.97 1.40 9.96
C LEU A 22 12.50 0.97 9.90
N LEU A 23 11.70 1.38 10.86
CA LEU A 23 10.28 1.01 10.99
C LEU A 23 9.32 2.05 10.38
N CYS A 24 9.85 3.07 9.72
CA CYS A 24 9.07 4.16 9.12
C CYS A 24 8.11 4.85 10.11
N LEU A 25 8.50 4.99 11.38
CA LEU A 25 7.60 5.54 12.42
C LEU A 25 7.40 7.05 12.28
N ASP A 26 8.40 7.78 11.78
CA ASP A 26 8.37 9.24 11.60
C ASP A 26 8.01 9.67 10.18
N CYS A 27 7.65 8.73 9.30
CA CYS A 27 7.40 9.01 7.89
C CYS A 27 6.15 9.87 7.64
N GLY A 28 5.24 9.96 8.61
CA GLY A 28 4.02 10.78 8.54
C GLY A 28 4.25 12.30 8.75
N ASN A 29 5.47 12.72 9.04
CA ASN A 29 5.78 14.14 9.18
C ASN A 29 5.63 14.88 7.85
N SER A 30 4.97 16.05 7.88
CA SER A 30 4.62 16.84 6.70
C SER A 30 5.81 17.20 5.80
N ALA A 31 7.01 17.32 6.35
CA ALA A 31 8.24 17.59 5.60
C ALA A 31 8.61 16.48 4.60
N ASN A 32 8.23 15.23 4.87
CA ASN A 32 8.48 14.09 3.99
C ASN A 32 7.42 13.96 2.87
N LEU A 33 6.34 14.73 2.96
CA LEU A 33 5.20 14.71 2.05
C LEU A 33 5.07 16.03 1.27
N GLU A 34 6.15 16.73 0.96
CA GLU A 34 6.10 17.90 0.09
C GLU A 34 6.02 17.48 -1.38
N LEU A 35 5.07 18.06 -2.12
CA LEU A 35 4.99 17.94 -3.58
C LEU A 35 5.86 19.00 -4.23
N HIS A 36 6.80 18.59 -5.04
CA HIS A 36 7.76 19.49 -5.71
C HIS A 36 7.31 19.83 -7.13
N GLY A 37 6.60 18.92 -7.79
CA GLY A 37 6.12 19.04 -9.17
C GLY A 37 4.73 19.69 -9.30
N GLY A 38 4.12 20.14 -8.20
CA GLY A 38 2.76 20.67 -8.20
C GLY A 38 1.69 19.58 -8.34
N ALA A 39 0.47 19.99 -8.73
CA ALA A 39 -0.68 19.13 -8.88
C ALA A 39 -1.07 19.03 -10.37
N PRO A 40 -0.53 18.08 -11.15
CA PRO A 40 -0.89 17.88 -12.55
C PRO A 40 -2.35 17.43 -12.68
N ALA A 41 -2.97 17.60 -13.84
CA ALA A 41 -4.33 17.08 -14.03
C ALA A 41 -4.36 15.55 -13.81
N PRO A 42 -5.34 15.00 -13.07
CA PRO A 42 -5.42 13.55 -12.83
C PRO A 42 -5.41 12.70 -14.10
N ALA A 43 -5.96 13.22 -15.19
CA ALA A 43 -6.00 12.54 -16.49
C ALA A 43 -4.60 12.31 -17.08
N ASP A 44 -3.64 13.18 -16.78
CA ASP A 44 -2.27 13.09 -17.29
C ASP A 44 -1.38 12.19 -16.42
N CYS A 45 -1.87 11.77 -15.24
CA CYS A 45 -1.11 10.92 -14.33
C CYS A 45 -1.16 9.46 -14.75
N GLU A 46 -0.06 8.75 -14.54
CA GLU A 46 0.12 7.35 -14.89
C GLU A 46 0.31 6.47 -13.66
N LEU A 47 -0.13 5.21 -13.76
CA LEU A 47 -0.05 4.22 -12.69
C LEU A 47 1.13 3.27 -12.95
N TYR A 48 2.04 3.20 -12.01
CA TYR A 48 3.21 2.33 -12.06
C TYR A 48 3.09 1.22 -11.03
N SER A 49 3.46 0.00 -11.44
CA SER A 49 3.66 -1.12 -10.51
C SER A 49 5.02 -0.97 -9.85
N VAL A 50 5.04 -1.01 -8.53
CA VAL A 50 6.29 -0.94 -7.76
C VAL A 50 6.92 -2.31 -7.67
N ASP A 51 8.17 -2.42 -8.12
CA ASP A 51 8.98 -3.61 -7.90
C ASP A 51 9.33 -3.71 -6.41
N ARG A 52 8.79 -4.72 -5.75
CA ARG A 52 8.93 -4.93 -4.33
C ARG A 52 10.34 -5.33 -3.92
N ASP A 53 11.02 -6.13 -4.74
CA ASP A 53 12.38 -6.55 -4.45
C ASP A 53 13.35 -5.37 -4.54
N ALA A 54 13.13 -4.48 -5.51
CA ALA A 54 13.85 -3.22 -5.61
C ALA A 54 13.51 -2.26 -4.45
N LEU A 55 12.25 -2.21 -4.01
CA LEU A 55 11.81 -1.35 -2.91
C LEU A 55 12.49 -1.74 -1.58
N PHE A 56 12.67 -3.03 -1.33
CA PHE A 56 13.29 -3.57 -0.11
C PHE A 56 14.77 -3.99 -0.31
N SER A 57 15.46 -3.40 -1.27
CA SER A 57 16.86 -3.73 -1.61
C SER A 57 17.89 -3.11 -0.68
N TYR A 58 17.50 -2.37 0.35
CA TYR A 58 18.39 -1.60 1.26
C TYR A 58 19.23 -0.54 0.56
N HIS A 59 18.83 -0.10 -0.63
CA HIS A 59 19.46 1.01 -1.31
C HIS A 59 18.86 2.33 -0.81
N THR A 60 19.68 3.35 -0.61
CA THR A 60 19.28 4.64 -0.02
C THR A 60 18.06 5.28 -0.71
N LEU A 61 18.01 5.22 -2.05
CA LEU A 61 16.85 5.75 -2.80
C LEU A 61 15.59 4.91 -2.59
N SER A 62 15.73 3.58 -2.51
CA SER A 62 14.61 2.67 -2.25
C SER A 62 14.04 2.89 -0.85
N GLU A 63 14.91 3.06 0.15
CA GLU A 63 14.48 3.37 1.53
C GLU A 63 13.76 4.72 1.60
N ALA A 64 14.30 5.75 0.95
CA ALA A 64 13.65 7.06 0.91
C ALA A 64 12.28 7.01 0.19
N PHE A 65 12.17 6.20 -0.87
CA PHE A 65 10.90 5.99 -1.56
C PHE A 65 9.91 5.20 -0.69
N LEU A 66 10.37 4.15 0.00
CA LEU A 66 9.56 3.39 0.97
C LEU A 66 9.00 4.30 2.06
N GLN A 67 9.82 5.20 2.61
CA GLN A 67 9.37 6.17 3.62
C GLN A 67 8.30 7.11 3.07
N LYS A 68 8.41 7.58 1.81
CA LYS A 68 7.34 8.36 1.16
C LYS A 68 6.03 7.56 1.07
N LEU A 69 6.09 6.28 0.64
CA LEU A 69 4.91 5.42 0.54
C LEU A 69 4.25 5.19 1.91
N MET A 70 5.07 4.86 2.91
CA MET A 70 4.58 4.66 4.28
C MET A 70 4.02 5.93 4.89
N GLY A 71 4.59 7.09 4.57
CA GLY A 71 4.07 8.39 4.96
C GLY A 71 2.67 8.65 4.42
N LEU A 72 2.41 8.30 3.16
CA LEU A 72 1.07 8.38 2.57
C LEU A 72 0.09 7.42 3.26
N TYR A 73 0.49 6.17 3.50
CA TYR A 73 -0.36 5.22 4.23
C TYR A 73 -0.68 5.72 5.64
N THR A 74 0.31 6.25 6.35
CA THR A 74 0.13 6.76 7.72
C THR A 74 -0.80 7.98 7.76
N SER A 75 -0.70 8.85 6.76
CA SER A 75 -1.57 10.04 6.67
C SER A 75 -3.04 9.71 6.39
N ALA A 76 -3.30 8.60 5.68
CA ALA A 76 -4.65 8.22 5.25
C ALA A 76 -5.32 7.18 6.17
N HIS A 77 -4.55 6.39 6.92
CA HIS A 77 -5.04 5.29 7.74
C HIS A 77 -4.61 5.44 9.19
N TYR A 78 -5.57 5.53 10.09
CA TYR A 78 -5.33 5.77 11.53
C TYR A 78 -4.69 4.58 12.27
N LYS A 79 -4.73 3.38 11.70
CA LYS A 79 -4.20 2.17 12.33
C LYS A 79 -3.08 1.60 11.48
N ASN A 80 -1.86 2.02 11.75
CA ASN A 80 -0.66 1.48 11.14
C ASN A 80 0.21 0.81 12.22
N THR A 81 0.81 -0.32 11.86
CA THR A 81 1.67 -1.11 12.73
C THR A 81 2.95 -1.51 11.98
N PRO A 82 4.05 -1.83 12.66
CA PRO A 82 5.24 -2.38 12.01
C PRO A 82 4.96 -3.65 11.21
N ASN A 83 3.95 -4.43 11.59
CA ASN A 83 3.51 -5.61 10.83
C ASN A 83 2.97 -5.26 9.43
N ASP A 84 2.47 -4.05 9.23
CA ASP A 84 2.00 -3.61 7.91
C ASP A 84 3.18 -3.44 6.95
N LEU A 85 4.32 -2.95 7.45
CA LEU A 85 5.57 -2.86 6.70
C LEU A 85 6.10 -4.25 6.35
N GLN A 86 6.13 -5.18 7.32
CA GLN A 86 6.51 -6.56 7.09
C GLN A 86 5.58 -7.25 6.08
N MET A 87 4.27 -7.04 6.18
CA MET A 87 3.31 -7.58 5.21
C MET A 87 3.54 -7.03 3.80
N LEU A 88 3.93 -5.76 3.69
CA LEU A 88 4.27 -5.15 2.40
C LEU A 88 5.50 -5.80 1.78
N SER A 89 6.51 -6.14 2.61
CA SER A 89 7.71 -6.86 2.20
C SER A 89 7.44 -8.32 1.82
N ASP A 90 6.77 -9.06 2.68
CA ASP A 90 6.81 -10.52 2.67
C ASP A 90 5.59 -11.19 2.00
N ALA A 91 4.45 -10.50 1.90
CA ALA A 91 3.24 -11.12 1.38
C ALA A 91 3.29 -11.31 -0.16
N PRO A 92 3.37 -12.57 -0.67
CA PRO A 92 3.61 -12.82 -2.08
C PRO A 92 2.44 -12.40 -2.99
N SER A 93 1.23 -12.40 -2.46
CA SER A 93 0.02 -12.01 -3.20
C SER A 93 -0.28 -10.52 -3.15
N HIS A 94 0.57 -9.71 -2.53
CA HIS A 94 0.40 -8.28 -2.47
C HIS A 94 1.19 -7.58 -3.58
N GLN A 95 0.56 -6.60 -4.19
CA GLN A 95 1.14 -5.71 -5.20
C GLN A 95 0.94 -4.26 -4.76
N VAL A 96 1.91 -3.42 -5.09
CA VAL A 96 1.87 -1.99 -4.81
C VAL A 96 1.91 -1.21 -6.10
N PHE A 97 1.04 -0.22 -6.20
CA PHE A 97 0.97 0.69 -7.34
C PHE A 97 1.07 2.12 -6.86
N CYS A 98 1.74 2.95 -7.64
CA CYS A 98 1.86 4.38 -7.38
C CYS A 98 1.36 5.17 -8.58
N LEU A 99 0.50 6.16 -8.31
CA LEU A 99 0.12 7.17 -9.31
C LEU A 99 1.14 8.30 -9.25
N LEU A 100 1.83 8.52 -10.34
CA LEU A 100 2.89 9.50 -10.46
C LEU A 100 2.50 10.62 -11.44
N SER A 101 3.19 11.75 -11.33
CA SER A 101 3.13 12.84 -12.30
C SER A 101 3.71 12.40 -13.65
N PRO A 102 3.23 12.92 -14.80
CA PRO A 102 3.74 12.60 -16.12
C PRO A 102 5.22 12.95 -16.33
N HIS A 103 5.79 13.80 -15.48
CA HIS A 103 7.20 14.20 -15.53
C HIS A 103 8.09 13.42 -14.58
N ALA A 104 7.58 12.35 -13.94
CA ALA A 104 8.35 11.56 -12.98
C ALA A 104 9.60 10.90 -13.60
N GLU A 105 9.58 10.59 -14.89
CA GLU A 105 10.71 9.98 -15.60
C GLU A 105 11.77 10.99 -16.09
N SER A 106 11.45 12.27 -16.15
CA SER A 106 12.34 13.28 -16.75
C SER A 106 13.46 13.76 -15.84
N ASP A 107 13.35 13.57 -14.52
CA ASP A 107 14.37 13.95 -13.54
C ASP A 107 14.85 12.74 -12.73
N SER A 108 15.83 12.03 -13.28
CA SER A 108 16.46 10.87 -12.64
C SER A 108 17.25 11.20 -11.35
N SER A 109 17.42 12.47 -11.04
CA SER A 109 18.17 12.91 -9.85
C SER A 109 17.32 13.01 -8.60
N ARG A 110 15.98 12.97 -8.74
CA ARG A 110 15.01 13.12 -7.64
C ARG A 110 14.04 11.97 -7.58
N LEU A 111 13.60 11.64 -6.37
CA LEU A 111 12.49 10.70 -6.20
C LEU A 111 11.20 11.35 -6.71
N PRO A 112 10.39 10.61 -7.48
CA PRO A 112 9.13 11.13 -8.00
C PRO A 112 8.16 11.49 -6.87
N ASP A 113 7.30 12.47 -7.15
CA ASP A 113 6.17 12.79 -6.28
C ASP A 113 5.08 11.75 -6.45
N VAL A 114 4.74 11.07 -5.35
CA VAL A 114 3.69 10.07 -5.31
C VAL A 114 2.37 10.74 -4.97
N LEU A 115 1.44 10.80 -5.93
CA LEU A 115 0.14 11.45 -5.78
C LEU A 115 -0.91 10.52 -5.14
N CYS A 116 -0.79 9.22 -5.41
CA CYS A 116 -1.62 8.19 -4.80
C CYS A 116 -0.84 6.88 -4.74
N VAL A 117 -1.01 6.14 -3.67
CA VAL A 117 -0.50 4.77 -3.53
C VAL A 117 -1.64 3.81 -3.29
N VAL A 118 -1.58 2.64 -3.95
CA VAL A 118 -2.59 1.59 -3.84
C VAL A 118 -1.90 0.27 -3.54
N GLN A 119 -2.35 -0.39 -2.47
CA GLN A 119 -1.95 -1.76 -2.14
C GLN A 119 -3.09 -2.71 -2.49
N VAL A 120 -2.77 -3.73 -3.25
CA VAL A 120 -3.72 -4.73 -3.74
C VAL A 120 -3.31 -6.10 -3.24
N ALA A 121 -4.28 -6.91 -2.81
CA ALA A 121 -4.13 -8.33 -2.57
C ALA A 121 -4.80 -9.12 -3.68
N LEU A 122 -4.07 -10.04 -4.29
CA LEU A 122 -4.66 -11.02 -5.22
C LEU A 122 -5.33 -12.11 -4.40
N GLU A 123 -6.59 -12.40 -4.71
CA GLU A 123 -7.43 -13.33 -3.96
C GLU A 123 -8.13 -14.32 -4.89
N GLY A 124 -8.52 -15.48 -4.35
CA GLY A 124 -9.26 -16.50 -5.07
C GLY A 124 -8.40 -17.62 -5.64
N LYS A 125 -8.86 -18.24 -6.74
CA LYS A 125 -8.28 -19.49 -7.30
C LYS A 125 -8.25 -20.66 -6.30
N ILE A 126 -9.18 -20.66 -5.34
CA ILE A 126 -9.28 -21.72 -4.33
C ILE A 126 -10.07 -22.88 -4.92
N SER A 127 -9.54 -24.11 -4.81
CA SER A 127 -10.25 -25.27 -5.35
C SER A 127 -11.57 -25.51 -4.62
N ARG A 128 -12.61 -25.88 -5.38
CA ARG A 128 -13.95 -26.16 -4.83
C ARG A 128 -13.91 -27.18 -3.70
N LYS A 129 -13.06 -28.22 -3.83
CA LYS A 129 -12.89 -29.24 -2.80
C LYS A 129 -12.34 -28.66 -1.49
N ALA A 130 -11.37 -27.76 -1.58
CA ALA A 130 -10.82 -27.07 -0.41
C ALA A 130 -11.86 -26.19 0.28
N VAL A 131 -12.64 -25.44 -0.50
CA VAL A 131 -13.73 -24.60 0.03
C VAL A 131 -14.76 -25.45 0.76
N GLN A 132 -15.25 -26.51 0.14
CA GLN A 132 -16.24 -27.42 0.75
C GLN A 132 -15.73 -28.08 2.03
N ALA A 133 -14.47 -28.55 2.02
CA ALA A 133 -13.88 -29.17 3.19
C ALA A 133 -13.72 -28.21 4.38
N GLN A 134 -13.41 -26.93 4.11
CA GLN A 134 -13.24 -25.93 5.16
C GLN A 134 -14.62 -25.42 5.67
N LEU A 135 -15.56 -25.18 4.78
CA LEU A 135 -16.93 -24.81 5.17
C LEU A 135 -17.58 -25.89 6.04
N ALA A 136 -17.38 -27.18 5.69
CA ALA A 136 -17.90 -28.30 6.47
C ALA A 136 -17.28 -28.39 7.89
N ARG A 137 -16.05 -27.88 8.08
CA ARG A 137 -15.37 -27.82 9.38
C ARG A 137 -15.64 -26.54 10.15
N GLY A 138 -16.39 -25.59 9.59
CA GLY A 138 -16.57 -24.25 10.16
C GLY A 138 -15.28 -23.42 10.23
N HIS A 139 -14.26 -23.82 9.48
CA HIS A 139 -12.95 -23.15 9.47
C HIS A 139 -12.82 -22.23 8.26
N ARG A 140 -12.13 -21.12 8.50
CA ARG A 140 -11.73 -20.15 7.45
C ARG A 140 -10.22 -20.05 7.44
N SER A 141 -9.59 -20.24 6.28
CA SER A 141 -8.17 -19.94 6.11
C SER A 141 -7.90 -18.45 6.25
N ALA A 142 -6.70 -18.09 6.67
CA ALA A 142 -6.23 -16.72 6.60
C ALA A 142 -6.04 -16.32 5.13
N GLY A 143 -6.30 -15.04 4.83
CA GLY A 143 -6.29 -14.52 3.45
C GLY A 143 -7.62 -14.66 2.74
N ASP A 144 -7.65 -14.33 1.45
CA ASP A 144 -8.81 -14.48 0.55
C ASP A 144 -10.14 -13.96 1.14
N LEU A 145 -10.12 -12.73 1.65
CA LEU A 145 -11.22 -12.15 2.42
C LEU A 145 -12.56 -12.23 1.68
N ILE A 146 -12.60 -11.73 0.45
CA ILE A 146 -13.83 -11.67 -0.35
C ILE A 146 -14.30 -13.07 -0.76
N PRO A 147 -13.44 -13.95 -1.33
CA PRO A 147 -13.83 -15.31 -1.68
C PRO A 147 -14.45 -16.09 -0.52
N TRP A 148 -13.82 -16.06 0.65
CA TRP A 148 -14.33 -16.75 1.83
C TRP A 148 -15.64 -16.14 2.34
N THR A 149 -15.72 -14.81 2.38
CA THR A 149 -16.94 -14.13 2.87
C THR A 149 -18.13 -14.46 2.00
N LEU A 150 -17.98 -14.40 0.68
CA LEU A 150 -19.07 -14.69 -0.25
C LEU A 150 -19.44 -16.18 -0.26
N SER A 151 -18.43 -17.07 -0.29
CA SER A 151 -18.70 -18.51 -0.24
C SER A 151 -19.42 -18.92 1.03
N GLN A 152 -19.09 -18.32 2.16
CA GLN A 152 -19.72 -18.61 3.44
C GLN A 152 -21.13 -18.02 3.54
N GLN A 153 -21.29 -16.75 3.14
CA GLN A 153 -22.55 -16.03 3.27
C GLN A 153 -23.65 -16.56 2.32
N PHE A 154 -23.27 -16.93 1.10
CA PHE A 154 -24.17 -17.39 0.07
C PHE A 154 -24.14 -18.91 -0.15
N SER A 155 -23.36 -19.65 0.64
CA SER A 155 -23.14 -21.10 0.48
C SER A 155 -22.68 -21.49 -0.94
N ASP A 156 -21.99 -20.57 -1.62
CA ASP A 156 -21.49 -20.76 -2.99
C ASP A 156 -20.00 -21.09 -2.98
N SER A 157 -19.68 -22.37 -3.15
CA SER A 157 -18.30 -22.84 -3.25
C SER A 157 -17.66 -22.58 -4.61
N SER A 158 -18.39 -22.09 -5.59
CA SER A 158 -17.88 -21.80 -6.94
C SER A 158 -17.23 -20.44 -7.02
N PHE A 159 -17.72 -19.46 -6.26
CA PHE A 159 -17.19 -18.11 -6.27
C PHE A 159 -15.70 -18.04 -5.93
N ALA A 160 -15.24 -18.84 -4.96
CA ALA A 160 -13.85 -18.85 -4.54
C ALA A 160 -12.86 -19.38 -5.62
N GLN A 161 -13.35 -19.99 -6.69
CA GLN A 161 -12.52 -20.41 -7.83
C GLN A 161 -12.15 -19.24 -8.75
N LEU A 162 -12.90 -18.16 -8.71
CA LEU A 162 -12.60 -16.94 -9.44
C LEU A 162 -11.32 -16.29 -8.90
N SER A 163 -10.65 -15.52 -9.72
CA SER A 163 -9.53 -14.66 -9.29
C SER A 163 -10.00 -13.24 -9.20
N GLY A 164 -9.54 -12.52 -8.20
CA GLY A 164 -9.85 -11.13 -7.98
C GLY A 164 -8.66 -10.35 -7.45
N ALA A 165 -8.74 -9.04 -7.57
CA ALA A 165 -7.79 -8.10 -7.01
C ALA A 165 -8.53 -7.19 -6.03
N ARG A 166 -8.23 -7.30 -4.74
CA ARG A 166 -8.85 -6.49 -3.69
C ARG A 166 -7.93 -5.34 -3.29
N ILE A 167 -8.42 -4.12 -3.37
CA ILE A 167 -7.72 -2.98 -2.79
C ILE A 167 -7.72 -3.14 -1.26
N VAL A 168 -6.52 -3.28 -0.69
CA VAL A 168 -6.31 -3.39 0.76
C VAL A 168 -6.23 -2.00 1.37
N ARG A 169 -5.46 -1.13 0.71
CA ARG A 169 -5.26 0.27 1.10
C ARG A 169 -5.17 1.14 -0.14
N ILE A 170 -5.70 2.34 -0.03
CA ILE A 170 -5.51 3.41 -0.99
C ILE A 170 -5.28 4.70 -0.22
N ALA A 171 -4.23 5.43 -0.57
CA ALA A 171 -3.90 6.69 0.08
C ALA A 171 -3.55 7.73 -0.98
N VAL A 172 -4.26 8.85 -0.94
CA VAL A 172 -4.01 10.03 -1.78
C VAL A 172 -3.19 11.02 -0.96
N HIS A 173 -2.22 11.63 -1.61
CA HIS A 173 -1.38 12.65 -0.99
C HIS A 173 -2.23 13.76 -0.34
N PRO A 174 -1.93 14.17 0.92
CA PRO A 174 -2.79 15.09 1.68
C PRO A 174 -3.06 16.41 0.95
N SER A 175 -2.07 16.97 0.26
CA SER A 175 -2.19 18.25 -0.45
C SER A 175 -3.10 18.20 -1.68
N VAL A 176 -3.47 17.01 -2.17
CA VAL A 176 -4.28 16.84 -3.40
C VAL A 176 -5.50 15.95 -3.18
N GLN A 177 -5.92 15.78 -1.94
CA GLN A 177 -7.14 15.05 -1.61
C GLN A 177 -8.38 15.69 -2.24
N ASN A 178 -9.38 14.88 -2.57
CA ASN A 178 -10.63 15.30 -3.21
C ASN A 178 -10.48 15.93 -4.62
N MET A 179 -9.30 15.83 -5.24
CA MET A 179 -9.03 16.35 -6.59
C MET A 179 -9.10 15.29 -7.70
N GLY A 180 -9.57 14.06 -7.39
CA GLY A 180 -9.80 13.01 -8.39
C GLY A 180 -8.65 12.00 -8.59
N TYR A 181 -7.51 12.16 -7.92
CA TYR A 181 -6.36 11.24 -8.10
C TYR A 181 -6.65 9.81 -7.63
N GLY A 182 -7.40 9.65 -6.54
CA GLY A 182 -7.83 8.31 -6.10
C GLY A 182 -8.73 7.62 -7.12
N SER A 183 -9.68 8.34 -7.69
CA SER A 183 -10.55 7.83 -8.77
C SER A 183 -9.75 7.46 -10.00
N ARG A 184 -8.76 8.29 -10.39
CA ARG A 184 -7.87 8.02 -11.51
C ARG A 184 -7.03 6.75 -11.26
N ALA A 185 -6.46 6.60 -10.08
CA ALA A 185 -5.70 5.41 -9.71
C ALA A 185 -6.55 4.13 -9.82
N VAL A 186 -7.79 4.16 -9.31
CA VAL A 186 -8.72 3.02 -9.41
C VAL A 186 -9.12 2.73 -10.85
N GLU A 187 -9.37 3.75 -11.67
CA GLU A 187 -9.66 3.59 -13.12
C GLU A 187 -8.52 2.88 -13.85
N LEU A 188 -7.28 3.35 -13.63
CA LEU A 188 -6.10 2.74 -14.27
C LEU A 188 -5.84 1.32 -13.76
N LEU A 189 -6.04 1.09 -12.46
CA LEU A 189 -5.94 -0.24 -11.87
C LEU A 189 -6.99 -1.20 -12.45
N TYR A 190 -8.21 -0.74 -12.63
CA TYR A 190 -9.26 -1.52 -13.28
C TYR A 190 -8.88 -1.91 -14.71
N ARG A 191 -8.33 -0.97 -15.49
CA ARG A 191 -7.83 -1.26 -16.84
C ARG A 191 -6.68 -2.27 -16.81
N PHE A 192 -5.75 -2.14 -15.87
CA PHE A 192 -4.61 -3.05 -15.72
C PHE A 192 -5.03 -4.51 -15.52
N TYR A 193 -6.07 -4.76 -14.71
CA TYR A 193 -6.54 -6.13 -14.43
C TYR A 193 -7.53 -6.69 -15.45
N ASN A 194 -8.15 -5.85 -16.25
CA ASN A 194 -9.13 -6.30 -17.27
C ASN A 194 -8.58 -6.31 -18.71
N GLY A 195 -7.38 -5.80 -18.94
CA GLY A 195 -6.72 -5.76 -20.25
C GLY A 195 -7.06 -4.48 -20.99
#